data_92ab78de04f745b08a688ce198c2b090
#
_entry.id   92ab78de04f745b08a688ce198c2b090
#
_cell.length_a   1.000
_cell.length_b   1.000
_cell.length_c   1.000
_cell.angle_alpha   90.00
_cell.angle_beta   90.00
_cell.angle_gamma   90.00
#
_symmetry.space_group_name_H-M   'P 1'
#
loop_
_entity.id
_entity.type
_entity.pdbx_description
1 polymer ?
#
loop_
_entity_poly.entity_id
_entity_poly.type
_entity_poly.pdbx_seq_one_letter_code
_entity_poly.pdbx_strand_id
1 'polypeptide(L)'
;MGIFKQNIIMINIVLFGKPGAGKGTQAEFLKIKYNLIHISTGDLFRNNITEKTTLGILAKSYMDKGNLVPDQVTIDMLEAEVDKNPQAKGFIFDGFPRTESQAKSLDAFLTRKDIKINFMLALEADDNELVKRLLDRGKSSGRI
;
A
#
# COMPACT_ATOMS: atom_id res chain seq x y z
N MET A 1 4.47 25.85 -20.12
CA MET A 1 3.70 25.51 -21.31
C MET A 1 3.00 24.18 -21.13
N GLY A 2 1.71 24.24 -21.00
CA GLY A 2 0.91 23.05 -20.78
C GLY A 2 0.71 22.16 -22.00
N ILE A 3 1.30 22.54 -23.13
CA ILE A 3 1.08 21.84 -24.40
C ILE A 3 1.67 20.44 -24.38
N PHE A 4 2.76 20.28 -23.66
CA PHE A 4 3.42 18.98 -23.52
C PHE A 4 3.19 18.39 -22.16
N LYS A 5 1.96 18.44 -21.68
CA LYS A 5 1.61 17.62 -20.55
C LYS A 5 1.99 16.20 -20.91
N GLN A 6 3.14 15.80 -20.42
CA GLN A 6 3.51 14.42 -20.49
C GLN A 6 2.42 13.68 -19.78
N ASN A 7 1.82 12.73 -20.47
CA ASN A 7 0.98 11.75 -19.82
C ASN A 7 1.92 10.94 -18.94
N ILE A 8 2.16 11.45 -17.74
CA ILE A 8 2.90 10.70 -16.75
C ILE A 8 1.98 9.58 -16.33
N ILE A 9 2.28 8.38 -16.83
CA ILE A 9 1.57 7.19 -16.39
C ILE A 9 2.06 6.90 -14.99
N MET A 10 1.20 7.15 -14.00
CA MET A 10 1.47 6.74 -12.64
C MET A 10 1.18 5.26 -12.52
N ILE A 11 2.08 4.54 -11.90
CA ILE A 11 1.90 3.11 -11.61
C ILE A 11 1.72 2.99 -10.11
N ASN A 12 0.56 2.51 -9.69
CA ASN A 12 0.25 2.33 -8.28
C ASN A 12 -0.10 0.87 -8.05
N ILE A 13 0.54 0.28 -7.07
CA ILE A 13 0.49 -1.15 -6.81
C ILE A 13 0.09 -1.38 -5.36
N VAL A 14 -0.83 -2.30 -5.14
CA VAL A 14 -1.11 -2.82 -3.80
C VAL A 14 -0.42 -4.17 -3.69
N LEU A 15 0.39 -4.34 -2.67
CA LEU A 15 1.20 -5.53 -2.47
C LEU A 15 0.77 -6.23 -1.18
N PHE A 16 0.41 -7.50 -1.30
CA PHE A 16 0.01 -8.34 -0.17
C PHE A 16 1.02 -9.46 0.00
N GLY A 17 1.14 -9.96 1.20
CA GLY A 17 1.95 -11.14 1.45
C GLY A 17 2.36 -11.22 2.90
N LYS A 18 2.63 -12.44 3.34
CA LYS A 18 3.14 -12.67 4.68
C LYS A 18 4.63 -12.34 4.73
N PRO A 19 5.16 -11.99 5.91
CA PRO A 19 6.60 -11.88 6.07
C PRO A 19 7.28 -13.19 5.64
N GLY A 20 8.34 -13.08 4.87
CA GLY A 20 9.04 -14.26 4.35
C GLY A 20 8.55 -14.78 3.01
N ALA A 21 7.50 -14.19 2.45
CA ALA A 21 6.98 -14.59 1.13
C ALA A 21 7.75 -13.96 -0.04
N GLY A 22 8.82 -13.22 0.25
CA GLY A 22 9.55 -12.48 -0.78
C GLY A 22 8.94 -11.12 -1.08
N LYS A 23 8.01 -10.67 -0.26
CA LYS A 23 7.32 -9.40 -0.47
C LYS A 23 8.27 -8.21 -0.46
N GLY A 24 9.19 -8.17 0.51
CA GLY A 24 10.17 -7.10 0.58
C GLY A 24 11.09 -7.05 -0.65
N THR A 25 11.49 -8.22 -1.15
CA THR A 25 12.33 -8.32 -2.35
C THR A 25 11.56 -7.82 -3.57
N GLN A 26 10.31 -8.21 -3.72
CA GLN A 26 9.48 -7.76 -4.83
C GLN A 26 9.21 -6.26 -4.76
N ALA A 27 8.94 -5.73 -3.57
CA ALA A 27 8.72 -4.30 -3.38
C ALA A 27 9.97 -3.51 -3.79
N GLU A 28 11.15 -3.96 -3.38
CA GLU A 28 12.40 -3.31 -3.74
C GLU A 28 12.65 -3.34 -5.25
N PHE A 29 12.41 -4.49 -5.87
CA PHE A 29 12.53 -4.63 -7.33
C PHE A 29 11.61 -3.65 -8.06
N LEU A 30 10.34 -3.60 -7.68
CA LEU A 30 9.35 -2.73 -8.31
C LEU A 30 9.66 -1.25 -8.08
N LYS A 31 10.09 -0.94 -6.87
CA LYS A 31 10.49 0.41 -6.50
C LYS A 31 11.60 0.94 -7.41
N ILE A 32 12.63 0.13 -7.61
CA ILE A 32 13.77 0.51 -8.43
C ILE A 32 13.38 0.56 -9.91
N LYS A 33 12.71 -0.48 -10.38
CA LYS A 33 12.38 -0.61 -11.81
C LYS A 33 11.49 0.52 -12.31
N TYR A 34 10.48 0.90 -11.51
CA TYR A 34 9.48 1.88 -11.92
C TYR A 34 9.63 3.21 -11.18
N ASN A 35 10.63 3.34 -10.33
CA ASN A 35 10.87 4.54 -9.54
C ASN A 35 9.65 4.90 -8.68
N LEU A 36 9.16 3.93 -7.94
CA LEU A 36 7.97 4.09 -7.10
C LEU A 36 8.36 4.38 -5.65
N ILE A 37 7.42 5.01 -4.95
CA ILE A 37 7.56 5.23 -3.52
C ILE A 37 6.92 4.03 -2.81
N HIS A 38 7.69 3.32 -2.02
CA HIS A 38 7.21 2.18 -1.25
C HIS A 38 6.70 2.66 0.10
N ILE A 39 5.42 2.43 0.35
CA ILE A 39 4.80 2.73 1.63
C ILE A 39 4.48 1.41 2.32
N SER A 40 5.33 1.03 3.26
CA SER A 40 5.05 -0.09 4.15
C SER A 40 4.15 0.44 5.27
N THR A 41 2.89 0.04 5.25
CA THR A 41 1.89 0.54 6.20
C THR A 41 2.28 0.23 7.63
N GLY A 42 2.82 -0.97 7.89
CA GLY A 42 3.30 -1.33 9.22
C GLY A 42 4.44 -0.44 9.70
N ASP A 43 5.40 -0.17 8.82
CA ASP A 43 6.52 0.71 9.16
C ASP A 43 6.06 2.15 9.36
N LEU A 44 5.18 2.61 8.49
CA LEU A 44 4.59 3.94 8.59
C LEU A 44 3.89 4.12 9.94
N PHE A 45 3.10 3.13 10.33
CA PHE A 45 2.36 3.13 11.58
C PHE A 45 3.33 3.19 12.77
N ARG A 46 4.33 2.32 12.79
CA ARG A 46 5.33 2.27 13.85
C ARG A 46 6.13 3.56 13.93
N ASN A 47 6.51 4.12 12.79
CA ASN A 47 7.27 5.37 12.75
C ASN A 47 6.47 6.54 13.31
N ASN A 48 5.18 6.62 12.99
CA ASN A 48 4.32 7.65 13.55
C ASN A 48 4.26 7.57 15.06
N ILE A 49 4.17 6.37 15.61
CA ILE A 49 4.15 6.16 17.07
C ILE A 49 5.49 6.54 17.68
N THR A 50 6.59 6.09 17.10
CA THR A 50 7.94 6.35 17.61
C THR A 50 8.27 7.85 17.58
N GLU A 51 7.89 8.53 16.51
CA GLU A 51 8.15 9.96 16.33
C GLU A 51 7.12 10.83 17.03
N LYS A 52 6.12 10.21 17.64
CA LYS A 52 5.06 10.91 18.40
C LYS A 52 4.36 11.98 17.56
N THR A 53 4.05 11.64 16.31
CA THR A 53 3.21 12.51 15.50
C THR A 53 1.81 12.57 16.10
N THR A 54 1.02 13.55 15.69
CA THR A 54 -0.36 13.66 16.18
C THR A 54 -1.14 12.35 15.91
N LEU A 55 -1.00 11.79 14.72
CA LEU A 55 -1.66 10.52 14.37
C LEU A 55 -1.08 9.35 15.15
N GLY A 56 0.23 9.35 15.41
CA GLY A 56 0.88 8.31 16.19
C GLY A 56 0.43 8.32 17.64
N ILE A 57 0.29 9.50 18.24
CA ILE A 57 -0.22 9.63 19.59
C ILE A 57 -1.66 9.14 19.66
N LEU A 58 -2.48 9.51 18.68
CA LEU A 58 -3.85 9.04 18.60
C LEU A 58 -3.94 7.53 18.48
N ALA A 59 -3.16 6.94 17.57
CA ALA A 59 -3.12 5.50 17.39
C ALA A 59 -2.72 4.79 18.70
N LYS A 60 -1.69 5.29 19.35
CA LYS A 60 -1.22 4.70 20.61
C LYS A 60 -2.29 4.76 21.70
N SER A 61 -3.10 5.82 21.72
CA SER A 61 -4.16 5.95 22.73
C SER A 61 -5.19 4.83 22.61
N TYR A 62 -5.51 4.40 21.40
CA TYR A 62 -6.39 3.25 21.19
C TYR A 62 -5.70 1.95 21.62
N MET A 63 -4.44 1.78 21.23
CA MET A 63 -3.68 0.58 21.56
C MET A 63 -3.50 0.38 23.05
N ASP A 64 -3.21 1.45 23.78
CA ASP A 64 -3.01 1.40 25.22
C ASP A 64 -4.27 0.97 25.97
N LYS A 65 -5.44 1.23 25.37
CA LYS A 65 -6.73 0.81 25.93
C LYS A 65 -7.16 -0.56 25.45
N GLY A 66 -6.33 -1.24 24.65
CA GLY A 66 -6.67 -2.53 24.06
C GLY A 66 -7.70 -2.45 22.95
N ASN A 67 -7.94 -1.26 22.42
CA ASN A 67 -8.90 -1.05 21.34
C ASN A 67 -8.21 -1.10 19.99
N LEU A 68 -8.98 -1.47 18.96
CA LEU A 68 -8.48 -1.42 17.58
C LEU A 68 -8.35 0.03 17.14
N VAL A 69 -7.29 0.32 16.43
CA VAL A 69 -7.11 1.65 15.82
C VAL A 69 -8.09 1.77 14.65
N PRO A 70 -8.90 2.83 14.61
CA PRO A 70 -9.82 3.01 13.49
C PRO A 70 -9.07 3.09 12.15
N ASP A 71 -9.69 2.52 11.11
CA ASP A 71 -9.09 2.54 9.77
C ASP A 71 -8.78 3.95 9.28
N GLN A 72 -9.59 4.91 9.69
CA GLN A 72 -9.37 6.31 9.28
C GLN A 72 -8.03 6.85 9.76
N VAL A 73 -7.54 6.43 10.92
CA VAL A 73 -6.23 6.85 11.41
C VAL A 73 -5.14 6.38 10.46
N THR A 74 -5.21 5.12 10.04
CA THR A 74 -4.25 4.56 9.08
C THR A 74 -4.36 5.26 7.73
N ILE A 75 -5.56 5.52 7.26
CA ILE A 75 -5.79 6.26 6.01
C ILE A 75 -5.18 7.66 6.10
N ASP A 76 -5.36 8.35 7.22
CA ASP A 76 -4.79 9.68 7.41
C ASP A 76 -3.26 9.63 7.39
N MET A 77 -2.65 8.59 7.95
CA MET A 77 -1.21 8.40 7.87
C MET A 77 -0.75 8.17 6.43
N LEU A 78 -1.50 7.38 5.66
CA LEU A 78 -1.22 7.14 4.25
C LEU A 78 -1.35 8.43 3.44
N GLU A 79 -2.38 9.20 3.70
CA GLU A 79 -2.59 10.47 3.02
C GLU A 79 -1.43 11.43 3.27
N ALA A 80 -1.00 11.54 4.52
CA ALA A 80 0.12 12.39 4.87
C ALA A 80 1.40 11.97 4.14
N GLU A 81 1.61 10.65 4.02
CA GLU A 81 2.80 10.13 3.33
C GLU A 81 2.72 10.37 1.83
N VAL A 82 1.57 10.20 1.22
CA VAL A 82 1.35 10.50 -0.19
C VAL A 82 1.60 11.99 -0.46
N ASP A 83 1.09 12.84 0.40
CA ASP A 83 1.22 14.30 0.25
C ASP A 83 2.67 14.78 0.40
N LYS A 84 3.51 14.04 1.10
CA LYS A 84 4.95 14.34 1.18
C LYS A 84 5.69 14.10 -0.13
N ASN A 85 5.08 13.38 -1.05
CA ASN A 85 5.73 12.94 -2.28
C ASN A 85 4.96 13.39 -3.51
N PRO A 86 4.80 14.72 -3.71
CA PRO A 86 3.98 15.23 -4.82
C PRO A 86 4.57 14.93 -6.20
N GLN A 87 5.86 14.60 -6.25
CA GLN A 87 6.55 14.29 -7.51
C GLN A 87 6.65 12.79 -7.77
N ALA A 88 5.99 11.97 -6.94
CA ALA A 88 6.07 10.52 -7.08
C ALA A 88 5.50 10.07 -8.43
N LYS A 89 6.16 9.09 -9.03
CA LYS A 89 5.68 8.45 -10.27
C LYS A 89 4.72 7.32 -9.98
N GLY A 90 4.44 7.07 -8.73
CA GLY A 90 3.52 6.07 -8.27
C GLY A 90 3.92 5.55 -6.90
N PHE A 91 3.09 4.68 -6.37
CA PHE A 91 3.25 4.18 -5.01
C PHE A 91 3.09 2.67 -4.98
N ILE A 92 3.79 2.04 -4.05
CA ILE A 92 3.53 0.67 -3.66
C ILE A 92 2.94 0.72 -2.26
N PHE A 93 1.68 0.31 -2.13
CA PHE A 93 1.00 0.21 -0.84
C PHE A 93 1.15 -1.21 -0.33
N ASP A 94 1.90 -1.37 0.73
CA ASP A 94 2.30 -2.67 1.24
C ASP A 94 1.69 -2.92 2.61
N GLY A 95 0.94 -4.00 2.73
CA GLY A 95 0.36 -4.41 4.00
C GLY A 95 -1.01 -3.81 4.31
N PHE A 96 -1.59 -3.06 3.39
CA PHE A 96 -2.91 -2.46 3.53
C PHE A 96 -3.52 -2.30 2.13
N PRO A 97 -4.78 -2.65 1.88
CA PRO A 97 -5.78 -3.10 2.85
C PRO A 97 -5.64 -4.58 3.21
N ARG A 98 -6.21 -4.98 4.34
CA ARG A 98 -6.28 -6.38 4.77
C ARG A 98 -7.70 -6.85 4.98
N THR A 99 -8.65 -5.94 4.96
CA THR A 99 -10.08 -6.23 5.09
C THR A 99 -10.84 -5.51 4.00
N GLU A 100 -12.06 -5.94 3.76
CA GLU A 100 -12.93 -5.29 2.77
C GLU A 100 -13.21 -3.84 3.15
N SER A 101 -13.45 -3.59 4.44
CA SER A 101 -13.68 -2.25 4.96
C SER A 101 -12.49 -1.34 4.67
N GLN A 102 -11.29 -1.82 4.90
CA GLN A 102 -10.06 -1.08 4.62
C GLN A 102 -9.91 -0.83 3.12
N ALA A 103 -10.27 -1.81 2.30
CA ALA A 103 -10.19 -1.66 0.85
C ALA A 103 -11.11 -0.54 0.37
N LYS A 104 -12.32 -0.46 0.93
CA LYS A 104 -13.26 0.61 0.59
C LYS A 104 -12.73 1.98 1.03
N SER A 105 -12.16 2.05 2.22
CA SER A 105 -11.58 3.30 2.74
C SER A 105 -10.39 3.75 1.92
N LEU A 106 -9.53 2.82 1.52
CA LEU A 106 -8.40 3.11 0.66
C LEU A 106 -8.87 3.61 -0.70
N ASP A 107 -9.84 2.93 -1.29
CA ASP A 107 -10.38 3.30 -2.59
C ASP A 107 -10.97 4.72 -2.56
N ALA A 108 -11.73 5.05 -1.52
CA ALA A 108 -12.28 6.40 -1.36
C ALA A 108 -11.19 7.46 -1.26
N PHE A 109 -10.13 7.18 -0.50
CA PHE A 109 -9.00 8.07 -0.36
C PHE A 109 -8.28 8.27 -1.70
N LEU A 110 -7.97 7.18 -2.39
CA LEU A 110 -7.26 7.25 -3.67
C LEU A 110 -8.10 7.96 -4.72
N THR A 111 -9.40 7.76 -4.71
CA THR A 111 -10.30 8.46 -5.62
C THR A 111 -10.26 9.98 -5.39
N ARG A 112 -10.25 10.39 -4.11
CA ARG A 112 -10.12 11.82 -3.78
C ARG A 112 -8.80 12.41 -4.28
N LYS A 113 -7.75 11.60 -4.31
CA LYS A 113 -6.42 12.02 -4.77
C LYS A 113 -6.20 11.82 -6.25
N ASP A 114 -7.21 11.32 -6.97
CA ASP A 114 -7.12 10.98 -8.38
C ASP A 114 -5.99 9.98 -8.66
N ILE A 115 -5.86 9.00 -7.78
CA ILE A 115 -4.88 7.92 -7.89
C ILE A 115 -5.61 6.62 -8.17
N LYS A 116 -5.19 5.89 -9.20
CA LYS A 116 -5.76 4.59 -9.55
C LYS A 116 -4.79 3.48 -9.21
N ILE A 117 -5.30 2.40 -8.64
CA ILE A 117 -4.51 1.19 -8.46
C ILE A 117 -4.49 0.44 -9.78
N ASN A 118 -3.30 0.20 -10.31
CA ASN A 118 -3.08 -0.46 -11.58
C ASN A 118 -2.90 -1.96 -11.42
N PHE A 119 -2.28 -2.39 -10.32
CA PHE A 119 -1.97 -3.78 -10.07
C PHE A 119 -2.15 -4.13 -8.61
N MET A 120 -2.67 -5.32 -8.36
CA MET A 120 -2.72 -5.91 -7.03
C MET A 120 -1.92 -7.19 -7.08
N LEU A 121 -0.85 -7.26 -6.30
CA LEU A 121 0.04 -8.41 -6.27
C LEU A 121 -0.06 -9.09 -4.91
N ALA A 122 -0.40 -10.37 -4.93
CA ALA A 122 -0.50 -11.16 -3.72
C ALA A 122 0.62 -12.21 -3.73
N LEU A 123 1.50 -12.13 -2.74
CA LEU A 123 2.58 -13.06 -2.55
C LEU A 123 2.28 -13.90 -1.31
N GLU A 124 2.26 -15.22 -1.50
CA GLU A 124 2.00 -16.15 -0.43
C GLU A 124 3.28 -16.89 -0.07
N ALA A 125 3.52 -17.05 1.23
CA ALA A 125 4.70 -17.78 1.67
C ALA A 125 4.43 -19.27 1.63
N ASP A 126 5.32 -20.03 1.02
CA ASP A 126 5.55 -21.46 1.22
C ASP A 126 4.36 -22.41 1.17
N ASP A 127 3.18 -21.95 0.83
CA ASP A 127 2.07 -22.85 0.59
C ASP A 127 2.01 -23.12 -0.92
N ASN A 128 2.56 -24.25 -1.31
CA ASN A 128 2.62 -24.63 -2.73
C ASN A 128 1.24 -24.64 -3.38
N GLU A 129 0.22 -24.98 -2.62
CA GLU A 129 -1.14 -25.00 -3.12
C GLU A 129 -1.64 -23.58 -3.38
N LEU A 130 -1.37 -22.64 -2.48
CA LEU A 130 -1.75 -21.25 -2.66
C LEU A 130 -1.01 -20.62 -3.84
N VAL A 131 0.29 -20.90 -3.96
CA VAL A 131 1.08 -20.44 -5.10
C VAL A 131 0.47 -20.96 -6.38
N LYS A 132 0.12 -22.25 -6.41
CA LYS A 132 -0.52 -22.85 -7.58
C LYS A 132 -1.84 -22.17 -7.92
N ARG A 133 -2.67 -21.89 -6.91
CA ARG A 133 -3.94 -21.18 -7.13
C ARG A 133 -3.74 -19.80 -7.72
N LEU A 134 -2.74 -19.08 -7.22
CA LEU A 134 -2.43 -17.76 -7.74
C LEU A 134 -1.99 -17.82 -9.18
N LEU A 135 -1.15 -18.79 -9.54
CA LEU A 135 -0.72 -19.00 -10.91
C LEU A 135 -1.90 -19.37 -11.79
N ASP A 136 -2.75 -20.27 -11.33
CA ASP A 136 -3.94 -20.69 -12.08
C ASP A 136 -4.90 -19.52 -12.28
N ARG A 137 -5.11 -18.70 -11.25
CA ARG A 137 -5.92 -17.50 -11.35
C ARG A 137 -5.31 -16.51 -12.33
N GLY A 138 -3.99 -16.35 -12.28
CA GLY A 138 -3.28 -15.49 -13.21
C GLY A 138 -3.49 -15.92 -14.66
N LYS A 139 -3.44 -17.23 -14.94
CA LYS A 139 -3.69 -17.76 -16.26
C LYS A 139 -5.12 -17.49 -16.71
N SER A 140 -6.08 -17.73 -15.85
CA SER A 140 -7.49 -17.58 -16.22
C SER A 140 -7.93 -16.13 -16.31
N SER A 141 -7.33 -15.23 -15.53
CA SER A 141 -7.70 -13.80 -15.51
C SER A 141 -6.73 -12.92 -16.29
N GLY A 142 -5.65 -13.48 -16.83
CA GLY A 142 -4.61 -12.71 -17.52
C GLY A 142 -3.74 -11.89 -16.60
N ARG A 143 -3.75 -12.17 -15.30
CA ARG A 143 -2.96 -11.48 -14.29
C ARG A 143 -1.90 -12.42 -13.72
N ILE A 144 -0.69 -12.03 -13.78
CA ILE A 144 0.40 -12.73 -13.09
C ILE A 144 1.30 -11.71 -12.43
#